data_68507d3ca32331d9470a0a8a4757754f
#
_entry.id   68507d3ca32331d9470a0a8a4757754f
#
_cell.length_a   1.000
_cell.length_b   1.000
_cell.length_c   1.000
_cell.angle_alpha   90.00
_cell.angle_beta   90.00
_cell.angle_gamma   90.00
#
_symmetry.space_group_name_H-M   'P 1'
#
loop_
_entity.id
_entity.type
_entity.pdbx_description
1 polymer ?
#
loop_
_entity_poly.entity_id
_entity_poly.type
_entity_poly.pdbx_seq_one_letter_code
_entity_poly.pdbx_strand_id
1 'polypeptide(L)'
;MAKNFASQLVKTLEKQGVKRIFGLVGDSLNPIVDEVRQSSIEWIHVRNEEAAAFAAGAESLVTGELAVCAASCGPGNTHLIQGLYDSHRNGAKVLAIASHIPSVQIGSQFFQETHPEQIFQECSGYCEMVNSAAQGPKVLHHAIQSTLAGNGVSVLVIPGDVSSQEIEEEGFIDSVYAKGRPVLYPDAEEAARLAKAINDAETVTLFCGEGVKNSREQVLELAEKIKSPVGHAFGGKMHIQYDN
;
A
#
# COMPACT_ATOMS: atom_id res chain seq x y z
N MET A 1 -11.12 -18.48 21.57
CA MET A 1 -11.07 -17.02 21.86
C MET A 1 -12.21 -16.36 21.10
N ALA A 2 -12.85 -15.36 21.68
CA ALA A 2 -13.88 -14.58 20.96
C ALA A 2 -13.24 -13.98 19.69
N LYS A 3 -13.98 -14.05 18.58
CA LYS A 3 -13.53 -13.46 17.31
C LYS A 3 -13.78 -11.95 17.37
N ASN A 4 -12.74 -11.15 17.50
CA ASN A 4 -12.82 -9.69 17.48
C ASN A 4 -12.27 -9.13 16.15
N PHE A 5 -12.41 -7.82 15.93
CA PHE A 5 -11.96 -7.20 14.69
C PHE A 5 -10.42 -7.26 14.53
N ALA A 6 -9.64 -7.14 15.60
CA ALA A 6 -8.19 -7.29 15.52
C ALA A 6 -7.79 -8.69 15.02
N SER A 7 -8.44 -9.74 15.53
CA SER A 7 -8.25 -11.12 15.07
C SER A 7 -8.59 -11.30 13.59
N GLN A 8 -9.70 -10.71 13.13
CA GLN A 8 -10.09 -10.70 11.73
C GLN A 8 -9.04 -10.01 10.85
N LEU A 9 -8.60 -8.81 11.25
CA LEU A 9 -7.59 -8.02 10.55
C LEU A 9 -6.32 -8.86 10.34
N VAL A 10 -5.75 -9.39 11.43
CA VAL A 10 -4.49 -10.12 11.39
C VAL A 10 -4.61 -11.39 10.54
N LYS A 11 -5.66 -12.19 10.70
CA LYS A 11 -5.90 -13.38 9.86
C LYS A 11 -6.06 -13.05 8.39
N THR A 12 -6.71 -11.94 8.08
CA THR A 12 -6.83 -11.48 6.69
C THR A 12 -5.48 -11.12 6.10
N LEU A 13 -4.63 -10.41 6.86
CA LEU A 13 -3.28 -10.06 6.44
C LEU A 13 -2.39 -11.30 6.23
N GLU A 14 -2.46 -12.29 7.13
CA GLU A 14 -1.76 -13.57 6.95
C GLU A 14 -2.14 -14.27 5.65
N LYS A 15 -3.45 -14.36 5.37
CA LYS A 15 -3.96 -14.97 4.14
C LYS A 15 -3.53 -14.21 2.87
N GLN A 16 -3.35 -12.89 2.97
CA GLN A 16 -2.80 -12.08 1.88
C GLN A 16 -1.30 -12.27 1.69
N GLY A 17 -0.64 -13.03 2.56
CA GLY A 17 0.79 -13.31 2.48
C GLY A 17 1.65 -12.25 3.14
N VAL A 18 1.06 -11.36 3.95
CA VAL A 18 1.81 -10.40 4.77
C VAL A 18 2.65 -11.17 5.78
N LYS A 19 3.96 -10.93 5.79
CA LYS A 19 4.91 -11.61 6.66
C LYS A 19 5.35 -10.76 7.85
N ARG A 20 5.24 -9.44 7.73
CA ARG A 20 5.67 -8.51 8.75
C ARG A 20 4.84 -7.23 8.75
N ILE A 21 4.75 -6.62 9.92
CA ILE A 21 4.19 -5.28 10.12
C ILE A 21 5.26 -4.40 10.72
N PHE A 22 5.57 -3.29 10.09
CA PHE A 22 6.51 -2.30 10.59
C PHE A 22 5.77 -1.29 11.46
N GLY A 23 6.21 -1.05 12.70
CA GLY A 23 5.51 -0.10 13.54
C GLY A 23 6.14 0.18 14.89
N LEU A 24 5.58 1.17 15.55
CA LEU A 24 5.86 1.48 16.93
C LEU A 24 4.60 1.16 17.76
N VAL A 25 4.77 0.34 18.80
CA VAL A 25 3.66 -0.04 19.68
C VAL A 25 3.15 1.14 20.49
N GLY A 26 1.86 1.14 20.79
CA GLY A 26 1.21 2.12 21.63
C GLY A 26 -0.13 1.54 22.12
N ASP A 27 -0.72 2.18 23.13
CA ASP A 27 -1.92 1.70 23.82
C ASP A 27 -3.11 1.45 22.87
N SER A 28 -3.33 2.33 21.93
CA SER A 28 -4.41 2.21 20.93
C SER A 28 -4.21 1.07 19.93
N LEU A 29 -3.00 0.50 19.83
CA LEU A 29 -2.67 -0.65 18.99
C LEU A 29 -2.67 -1.98 19.74
N ASN A 30 -2.75 -1.98 21.07
CA ASN A 30 -2.56 -3.18 21.90
C ASN A 30 -3.37 -4.40 21.43
N PRO A 31 -4.67 -4.30 21.08
CA PRO A 31 -5.42 -5.47 20.63
C PRO A 31 -4.88 -6.06 19.32
N ILE A 32 -4.44 -5.22 18.39
CA ILE A 32 -3.87 -5.64 17.11
C ILE A 32 -2.50 -6.29 17.33
N VAL A 33 -1.64 -5.67 18.15
CA VAL A 33 -0.30 -6.19 18.45
C VAL A 33 -0.37 -7.54 19.18
N ASP A 34 -1.35 -7.73 20.08
CA ASP A 34 -1.54 -9.02 20.75
C ASP A 34 -1.95 -10.13 19.78
N GLU A 35 -2.82 -9.84 18.81
CA GLU A 35 -3.18 -10.80 17.75
C GLU A 35 -1.98 -11.08 16.82
N VAL A 36 -1.18 -10.06 16.47
CA VAL A 36 0.07 -10.26 15.70
C VAL A 36 1.02 -11.19 16.45
N ARG A 37 1.20 -10.99 17.76
CA ARG A 37 2.04 -11.86 18.63
C ARG A 37 1.61 -13.34 18.58
N GLN A 38 0.34 -13.61 18.33
CA GLN A 38 -0.25 -14.96 18.25
C GLN A 38 -0.31 -15.51 16.82
N SER A 39 0.14 -14.75 15.84
CA SER A 39 0.11 -15.07 14.41
C SER A 39 1.48 -15.47 13.88
N SER A 40 1.56 -15.76 12.59
CA SER A 40 2.81 -15.95 11.86
C SER A 40 3.46 -14.64 11.39
N ILE A 41 2.79 -13.49 11.58
CA ILE A 41 3.28 -12.19 11.17
C ILE A 41 4.30 -11.68 12.20
N GLU A 42 5.48 -11.27 11.73
CA GLU A 42 6.51 -10.65 12.54
C GLU A 42 6.23 -9.16 12.75
N TRP A 43 6.28 -8.67 13.98
CA TRP A 43 6.26 -7.25 14.28
C TRP A 43 7.68 -6.69 14.23
N ILE A 44 7.96 -5.85 13.25
CA ILE A 44 9.25 -5.16 13.12
C ILE A 44 9.18 -3.83 13.86
N HIS A 45 9.77 -3.81 15.03
CA HIS A 45 9.79 -2.61 15.87
C HIS A 45 10.71 -1.54 15.29
N VAL A 46 10.19 -0.33 15.16
CA VAL A 46 10.93 0.86 14.73
C VAL A 46 11.00 1.87 15.87
N ARG A 47 11.84 2.89 15.73
CA ARG A 47 11.95 3.98 16.71
C ARG A 47 11.20 5.25 16.31
N ASN A 48 10.68 5.26 15.09
CA ASN A 48 9.87 6.34 14.53
C ASN A 48 8.98 5.75 13.44
N GLU A 49 7.72 6.11 13.41
CA GLU A 49 6.73 5.58 12.46
C GLU A 49 6.99 6.00 11.02
N GLU A 50 7.69 7.12 10.79
CA GLU A 50 8.19 7.50 9.48
C GLU A 50 9.06 6.38 8.87
N ALA A 51 9.98 5.82 9.68
CA ALA A 51 10.80 4.69 9.26
C ALA A 51 9.96 3.44 8.97
N ALA A 52 8.86 3.21 9.71
CA ALA A 52 7.94 2.12 9.42
C ALA A 52 7.28 2.28 8.05
N ALA A 53 6.81 3.47 7.73
CA ALA A 53 6.15 3.74 6.46
C ALA A 53 7.12 3.63 5.27
N PHE A 54 8.36 4.14 5.39
CA PHE A 54 9.40 3.95 4.37
C PHE A 54 9.79 2.48 4.20
N ALA A 55 9.92 1.72 5.31
CA ALA A 55 10.25 0.30 5.24
C ALA A 55 9.16 -0.52 4.54
N ALA A 56 7.89 -0.26 4.85
CA ALA A 56 6.76 -0.90 4.16
C ALA A 56 6.73 -0.54 2.68
N GLY A 57 6.95 0.73 2.33
CA GLY A 57 7.04 1.18 0.94
C GLY A 57 8.16 0.46 0.18
N ALA A 58 9.36 0.41 0.76
CA ALA A 58 10.51 -0.27 0.17
C ALA A 58 10.26 -1.77 0.00
N GLU A 59 9.70 -2.46 1.01
CA GLU A 59 9.34 -3.87 0.91
C GLU A 59 8.37 -4.11 -0.24
N SER A 60 7.31 -3.30 -0.34
CA SER A 60 6.33 -3.42 -1.42
C SER A 60 6.94 -3.20 -2.80
N LEU A 61 7.79 -2.19 -2.98
CA LEU A 61 8.43 -1.91 -4.28
C LEU A 61 9.37 -3.04 -4.71
N VAL A 62 10.10 -3.64 -3.77
CA VAL A 62 11.04 -4.73 -4.05
C VAL A 62 10.31 -6.04 -4.33
N THR A 63 9.30 -6.38 -3.52
CA THR A 63 8.59 -7.66 -3.61
C THR A 63 7.43 -7.65 -4.59
N GLY A 64 6.84 -6.48 -4.83
CA GLY A 64 5.57 -6.33 -5.56
C GLY A 64 4.34 -6.75 -4.75
N GLU A 65 4.50 -7.11 -3.48
CA GLU A 65 3.45 -7.60 -2.59
C GLU A 65 2.87 -6.50 -1.70
N LEU A 66 1.77 -6.82 -1.00
CA LEU A 66 1.19 -5.95 0.02
C LEU A 66 2.13 -5.88 1.23
N ALA A 67 2.51 -4.68 1.62
CA ALA A 67 3.25 -4.42 2.85
C ALA A 67 2.40 -3.62 3.84
N VAL A 68 2.73 -3.72 5.12
CA VAL A 68 1.91 -3.12 6.19
C VAL A 68 2.79 -2.32 7.14
N CYS A 69 2.34 -1.11 7.48
CA CYS A 69 2.86 -0.35 8.61
C CYS A 69 1.75 0.03 9.58
N ALA A 70 2.12 0.33 10.81
CA ALA A 70 1.16 0.67 11.85
C ALA A 70 1.69 1.77 12.78
N ALA A 71 0.77 2.62 13.25
CA ALA A 71 1.07 3.69 14.18
C ALA A 71 -0.01 3.83 15.25
N SER A 72 0.41 4.22 16.45
CA SER A 72 -0.48 4.63 17.52
C SER A 72 -1.14 5.98 17.23
N CYS A 73 -2.21 6.28 17.91
CA CYS A 73 -3.00 7.50 17.72
C CYS A 73 -2.18 8.79 17.96
N GLY A 74 -2.67 9.89 17.42
CA GLY A 74 -2.06 11.21 17.58
C GLY A 74 -0.72 11.35 16.87
N PRO A 75 0.40 11.59 17.62
CA PRO A 75 1.72 11.82 17.01
C PRO A 75 2.20 10.65 16.14
N GLY A 76 1.90 9.41 16.51
CA GLY A 76 2.27 8.24 15.71
C GLY A 76 1.70 8.31 14.30
N ASN A 77 0.43 8.66 14.17
CA ASN A 77 -0.20 8.85 12.87
C ASN A 77 0.44 9.98 12.06
N THR A 78 0.77 11.10 12.68
CA THR A 78 1.39 12.23 11.96
C THR A 78 2.80 11.88 11.47
N HIS A 79 3.53 11.02 12.18
CA HIS A 79 4.86 10.57 11.75
C HIS A 79 4.80 9.64 10.52
N LEU A 80 3.72 8.88 10.29
CA LEU A 80 3.59 8.04 9.08
C LEU A 80 3.58 8.84 7.77
N ILE A 81 3.14 10.10 7.81
CA ILE A 81 2.81 10.89 6.62
C ILE A 81 3.95 10.94 5.61
N GLN A 82 5.18 11.19 6.03
CA GLN A 82 6.32 11.35 5.14
C GLN A 82 6.59 10.08 4.32
N GLY A 83 6.67 8.93 5.00
CA GLY A 83 6.90 7.66 4.31
C GLY A 83 5.70 7.21 3.47
N LEU A 84 4.46 7.57 3.87
CA LEU A 84 3.27 7.28 3.07
C LEU A 84 3.20 8.15 1.81
N TYR A 85 3.64 9.42 1.86
CA TYR A 85 3.76 10.24 0.65
C TYR A 85 4.73 9.62 -0.35
N ASP A 86 5.91 9.20 0.10
CA ASP A 86 6.88 8.52 -0.76
C ASP A 86 6.28 7.24 -1.36
N SER A 87 5.68 6.41 -0.52
CA SER A 87 5.03 5.16 -0.94
C SER A 87 3.92 5.39 -1.97
N HIS A 88 3.07 6.40 -1.73
CA HIS A 88 1.95 6.73 -2.61
C HIS A 88 2.44 7.23 -3.97
N ARG A 89 3.43 8.12 -4.00
CA ARG A 89 4.02 8.66 -5.23
C ARG A 89 4.74 7.60 -6.06
N ASN A 90 5.33 6.61 -5.41
CA ASN A 90 5.99 5.49 -6.08
C ASN A 90 5.04 4.32 -6.41
N GLY A 91 3.74 4.42 -6.09
CA GLY A 91 2.76 3.37 -6.34
C GLY A 91 3.00 2.10 -5.53
N ALA A 92 3.66 2.21 -4.37
CA ALA A 92 3.88 1.10 -3.46
C ALA A 92 2.54 0.61 -2.87
N LYS A 93 2.37 -0.69 -2.77
CA LYS A 93 1.16 -1.31 -2.22
C LYS A 93 1.27 -1.38 -0.70
N VAL A 94 0.92 -0.31 -0.02
CA VAL A 94 1.02 -0.21 1.44
C VAL A 94 -0.36 -0.08 2.07
N LEU A 95 -0.64 -0.92 3.06
CA LEU A 95 -1.75 -0.74 3.99
C LEU A 95 -1.21 -0.15 5.29
N ALA A 96 -1.61 1.05 5.62
CA ALA A 96 -1.29 1.69 6.88
C ALA A 96 -2.43 1.49 7.90
N ILE A 97 -2.10 0.96 9.07
CA ILE A 97 -2.99 0.85 10.21
C ILE A 97 -2.75 2.06 11.10
N ALA A 98 -3.63 3.05 10.98
CA ALA A 98 -3.62 4.25 11.80
C ALA A 98 -4.60 4.05 12.97
N SER A 99 -4.11 3.68 14.14
CA SER A 99 -5.02 3.56 15.27
C SER A 99 -5.50 4.92 15.75
N HIS A 100 -6.63 4.93 16.47
CA HIS A 100 -7.23 6.16 16.95
C HIS A 100 -7.61 6.06 18.43
N ILE A 101 -7.90 7.19 19.04
CA ILE A 101 -8.43 7.27 20.40
C ILE A 101 -9.73 6.47 20.51
N PRO A 102 -10.20 6.13 21.73
CA PRO A 102 -11.46 5.41 21.88
C PRO A 102 -12.62 6.14 21.17
N SER A 103 -13.46 5.38 20.50
CA SER A 103 -14.54 5.91 19.65
C SER A 103 -15.49 6.88 20.39
N VAL A 104 -15.75 6.61 21.67
CA VAL A 104 -16.58 7.45 22.55
C VAL A 104 -15.94 8.81 22.89
N GLN A 105 -14.66 8.99 22.61
CA GLN A 105 -13.91 10.22 22.87
C GLN A 105 -13.70 11.08 21.63
N ILE A 106 -14.01 10.56 20.44
CA ILE A 106 -13.84 11.31 19.18
C ILE A 106 -14.75 12.55 19.17
N GLY A 107 -14.17 13.71 18.87
CA GLY A 107 -14.87 15.01 18.88
C GLY A 107 -14.87 15.73 20.22
N SER A 108 -14.22 15.17 21.26
CA SER A 108 -14.18 15.77 22.60
C SER A 108 -12.90 16.55 22.92
N GLN A 109 -11.98 16.67 21.96
CA GLN A 109 -10.62 17.20 22.15
C GLN A 109 -9.81 16.35 23.17
N PHE A 110 -10.04 15.04 23.11
CA PHE A 110 -9.34 14.10 23.96
C PHE A 110 -7.84 14.07 23.69
N PHE A 111 -7.06 13.69 24.68
CA PHE A 111 -5.60 13.55 24.55
C PHE A 111 -5.22 12.70 23.31
N GLN A 112 -4.31 13.19 22.50
CA GLN A 112 -3.87 12.58 21.22
C GLN A 112 -4.95 12.52 20.12
N GLU A 113 -6.06 13.23 20.26
CA GLU A 113 -7.03 13.35 19.17
C GLU A 113 -6.41 14.07 17.97
N THR A 114 -6.60 13.49 16.80
CA THR A 114 -6.28 14.08 15.50
C THR A 114 -7.43 13.76 14.55
N HIS A 115 -7.37 14.21 13.31
CA HIS A 115 -8.32 13.86 12.26
C HIS A 115 -7.63 13.01 11.17
N PRO A 116 -7.40 11.71 11.41
CA PRO A 116 -6.60 10.88 10.51
C PRO A 116 -7.15 10.85 9.09
N GLU A 117 -8.46 10.83 8.91
CA GLU A 117 -9.11 10.84 7.60
C GLU A 117 -8.80 12.11 6.79
N GLN A 118 -8.48 13.22 7.46
CA GLN A 118 -8.09 14.46 6.79
C GLN A 118 -6.57 14.48 6.51
N ILE A 119 -5.76 14.10 7.50
CA ILE A 119 -4.29 14.20 7.38
C ILE A 119 -3.69 13.18 6.39
N PHE A 120 -4.36 12.06 6.15
CA PHE A 120 -3.89 11.05 5.19
C PHE A 120 -4.50 11.19 3.79
N GLN A 121 -5.38 12.14 3.57
CA GLN A 121 -6.14 12.27 2.32
C GLN A 121 -5.23 12.42 1.10
N GLU A 122 -4.13 13.17 1.21
CA GLU A 122 -3.23 13.42 0.07
C GLU A 122 -2.13 12.37 -0.13
N CYS A 123 -1.89 11.53 0.88
CA CYS A 123 -0.86 10.49 0.81
C CYS A 123 -1.45 9.08 0.69
N SER A 124 -2.73 8.96 0.33
CA SER A 124 -3.40 7.68 0.13
C SER A 124 -4.42 7.72 -1.00
N GLY A 125 -4.67 6.58 -1.62
CA GLY A 125 -5.77 6.39 -2.57
C GLY A 125 -7.07 5.93 -1.92
N TYR A 126 -7.02 5.54 -0.65
CA TYR A 126 -8.15 5.14 0.17
C TYR A 126 -7.84 5.41 1.64
N CYS A 127 -8.73 6.11 2.33
CA CYS A 127 -8.61 6.37 3.77
C CYS A 127 -9.99 6.36 4.41
N GLU A 128 -10.25 5.42 5.32
CA GLU A 128 -11.55 5.27 5.96
C GLU A 128 -11.43 4.86 7.43
N MET A 129 -12.36 5.39 8.25
CA MET A 129 -12.48 5.00 9.65
C MET A 129 -13.39 3.77 9.80
N VAL A 130 -12.95 2.84 10.62
CA VAL A 130 -13.75 1.70 11.06
C VAL A 130 -14.59 2.15 12.27
N ASN A 131 -15.84 2.49 12.03
CA ASN A 131 -16.72 3.02 13.07
C ASN A 131 -17.34 1.94 13.98
N SER A 132 -17.28 0.68 13.57
CA SER A 132 -17.72 -0.47 14.37
C SER A 132 -17.04 -1.76 13.91
N ALA A 133 -16.91 -2.75 14.78
CA ALA A 133 -16.36 -4.05 14.42
C ALA A 133 -17.19 -4.75 13.32
N ALA A 134 -18.50 -4.57 13.29
CA ALA A 134 -19.38 -5.12 12.25
C ALA A 134 -19.09 -4.54 10.85
N GLN A 135 -18.66 -3.28 10.75
CA GLN A 135 -18.24 -2.65 9.50
C GLN A 135 -16.82 -3.08 9.10
N GLY A 136 -15.98 -3.37 10.07
CA GLY A 136 -14.54 -3.57 9.90
C GLY A 136 -14.14 -4.48 8.75
N PRO A 137 -14.71 -5.70 8.60
CA PRO A 137 -14.36 -6.60 7.52
C PRO A 137 -14.57 -6.02 6.13
N LYS A 138 -15.63 -5.22 5.92
CA LYS A 138 -15.92 -4.59 4.63
C LYS A 138 -14.93 -3.47 4.31
N VAL A 139 -14.64 -2.61 5.31
CA VAL A 139 -13.68 -1.51 5.15
C VAL A 139 -12.27 -2.06 4.89
N LEU A 140 -11.85 -3.08 5.63
CA LEU A 140 -10.60 -3.80 5.40
C LEU A 140 -10.53 -4.38 3.98
N HIS A 141 -11.61 -5.01 3.53
CA HIS A 141 -11.72 -5.55 2.18
C HIS A 141 -11.47 -4.48 1.12
N HIS A 142 -12.17 -3.35 1.21
CA HIS A 142 -12.03 -2.26 0.25
C HIS A 142 -10.63 -1.64 0.30
N ALA A 143 -10.03 -1.49 1.49
CA ALA A 143 -8.67 -0.98 1.64
C ALA A 143 -7.64 -1.87 0.92
N ILE A 144 -7.69 -3.19 1.15
CA ILE A 144 -6.79 -4.14 0.49
C ILE A 144 -7.02 -4.15 -1.02
N GLN A 145 -8.28 -4.19 -1.48
CA GLN A 145 -8.58 -4.15 -2.91
C GLN A 145 -8.09 -2.87 -3.57
N SER A 146 -8.32 -1.71 -2.96
CA SER A 146 -7.82 -0.42 -3.47
C SER A 146 -6.31 -0.44 -3.63
N THR A 147 -5.60 -0.90 -2.61
CA THR A 147 -4.13 -1.03 -2.66
C THR A 147 -3.66 -1.96 -3.78
N LEU A 148 -4.26 -3.15 -3.89
CA LEU A 148 -3.86 -4.15 -4.89
C LEU A 148 -4.25 -3.76 -6.33
N ALA A 149 -5.32 -2.97 -6.50
CA ALA A 149 -5.73 -2.44 -7.81
C ALA A 149 -4.77 -1.39 -8.37
N GLY A 150 -3.85 -0.88 -7.58
CA GLY A 150 -2.82 0.07 -8.00
C GLY A 150 -3.06 1.52 -7.57
N ASN A 151 -3.99 1.73 -6.62
CA ASN A 151 -4.20 3.06 -6.03
C ASN A 151 -3.11 3.47 -5.02
N GLY A 152 -2.09 2.62 -4.84
CA GLY A 152 -0.96 2.90 -3.95
C GLY A 152 -1.29 2.61 -2.49
N VAL A 153 -1.22 3.61 -1.65
CA VAL A 153 -1.43 3.50 -0.19
C VAL A 153 -2.92 3.47 0.15
N SER A 154 -3.30 2.58 1.04
CA SER A 154 -4.58 2.64 1.77
C SER A 154 -4.35 2.81 3.26
N VAL A 155 -5.20 3.60 3.91
CA VAL A 155 -5.14 3.85 5.36
C VAL A 155 -6.44 3.36 6.01
N LEU A 156 -6.30 2.51 7.03
CA LEU A 156 -7.38 2.13 7.93
C LEU A 156 -7.24 2.89 9.24
N VAL A 157 -8.21 3.73 9.53
CA VAL A 157 -8.30 4.41 10.82
C VAL A 157 -9.11 3.53 11.77
N ILE A 158 -8.50 3.06 12.86
CA ILE A 158 -9.13 2.08 13.76
C ILE A 158 -9.10 2.60 15.20
N PRO A 159 -10.25 3.01 15.78
CA PRO A 159 -10.31 3.29 17.21
C PRO A 159 -9.93 2.06 18.02
N GLY A 160 -9.13 2.27 19.08
CA GLY A 160 -8.57 1.18 19.86
C GLY A 160 -9.62 0.25 20.48
N ASP A 161 -10.73 0.81 20.96
CA ASP A 161 -11.87 0.06 21.51
C ASP A 161 -12.61 -0.74 20.43
N VAL A 162 -12.74 -0.20 19.22
CA VAL A 162 -13.40 -0.90 18.08
C VAL A 162 -12.59 -2.13 17.67
N SER A 163 -11.26 -2.06 17.72
CA SER A 163 -10.41 -3.21 17.40
C SER A 163 -10.65 -4.43 18.29
N SER A 164 -11.07 -4.20 19.54
CA SER A 164 -11.36 -5.25 20.54
C SER A 164 -12.79 -5.78 20.49
N GLN A 165 -13.71 -5.12 19.78
CA GLN A 165 -15.12 -5.51 19.75
C GLN A 165 -15.29 -6.84 19.01
N GLU A 166 -16.19 -7.68 19.53
CA GLU A 166 -16.55 -8.96 18.93
C GLU A 166 -17.22 -8.77 17.57
N ILE A 167 -16.94 -9.69 16.66
CA ILE A 167 -17.57 -9.78 15.34
C ILE A 167 -18.44 -11.03 15.32
N GLU A 168 -19.68 -10.91 14.83
CA GLU A 168 -20.55 -12.04 14.56
C GLU A 168 -19.93 -12.94 13.49
N GLU A 169 -20.13 -14.27 13.60
CA GLU A 169 -19.53 -15.24 12.65
C GLU A 169 -19.89 -14.96 11.19
N GLU A 170 -21.10 -14.48 10.93
CA GLU A 170 -21.60 -14.14 9.59
C GLU A 170 -20.88 -12.91 8.98
N GLY A 171 -20.27 -12.07 9.82
CA GLY A 171 -19.48 -10.91 9.37
C GLY A 171 -18.04 -11.24 8.99
N PHE A 172 -17.61 -12.48 9.23
CA PHE A 172 -16.22 -12.88 8.97
C PHE A 172 -15.97 -13.14 7.49
N ILE A 173 -15.27 -12.23 6.82
CA ILE A 173 -14.92 -12.37 5.40
C ILE A 173 -13.66 -13.23 5.28
N ASP A 174 -13.83 -14.45 4.80
CA ASP A 174 -12.75 -15.41 4.58
C ASP A 174 -12.41 -15.50 3.08
N SER A 175 -11.80 -14.45 2.56
CA SER A 175 -11.42 -14.39 1.14
C SER A 175 -9.98 -13.93 0.94
N VAL A 176 -9.32 -14.52 -0.05
CA VAL A 176 -8.05 -14.02 -0.58
C VAL A 176 -8.35 -13.09 -1.75
N TYR A 177 -7.74 -11.92 -1.74
CA TYR A 177 -7.98 -10.92 -2.78
C TYR A 177 -7.17 -11.23 -4.03
N ALA A 178 -7.80 -11.08 -5.19
CA ALA A 178 -7.13 -11.33 -6.45
C ALA A 178 -6.01 -10.32 -6.69
N LYS A 179 -4.82 -10.83 -7.02
CA LYS A 179 -3.64 -10.02 -7.38
C LYS A 179 -3.64 -9.59 -8.85
N GLY A 180 -4.70 -9.93 -9.61
CA GLY A 180 -4.77 -9.67 -11.04
C GLY A 180 -4.92 -8.19 -11.36
N ARG A 181 -3.97 -7.64 -12.12
CA ARG A 181 -4.15 -6.35 -12.78
C ARG A 181 -4.73 -6.61 -14.18
N PRO A 182 -5.71 -5.80 -14.64
CA PRO A 182 -6.13 -5.86 -16.02
C PRO A 182 -4.93 -5.57 -16.92
N VAL A 183 -4.75 -6.38 -17.97
CA VAL A 183 -3.75 -6.12 -18.98
C VAL A 183 -4.37 -5.17 -20.00
N LEU A 184 -3.83 -3.95 -20.06
CA LEU A 184 -4.28 -2.95 -21.01
C LEU A 184 -3.45 -3.08 -22.29
N TYR A 185 -4.12 -3.20 -23.42
CA TYR A 185 -3.51 -3.14 -24.74
C TYR A 185 -3.80 -1.78 -25.37
N PRO A 186 -2.82 -1.16 -26.07
CA PRO A 186 -3.10 0.04 -26.83
C PRO A 186 -4.09 -0.27 -27.96
N ASP A 187 -4.88 0.71 -28.34
CA ASP A 187 -5.70 0.64 -29.54
C ASP A 187 -4.81 0.44 -30.80
N ALA A 188 -5.31 -0.35 -31.75
CA ALA A 188 -4.54 -0.66 -32.95
C ALA A 188 -4.20 0.59 -33.79
N GLU A 189 -5.08 1.59 -33.81
CA GLU A 189 -4.83 2.86 -34.50
C GLU A 189 -3.76 3.69 -33.77
N GLU A 190 -3.76 3.70 -32.43
CA GLU A 190 -2.74 4.37 -31.64
C GLU A 190 -1.37 3.72 -31.83
N ALA A 191 -1.31 2.40 -31.81
CA ALA A 191 -0.10 1.64 -32.08
C ALA A 191 0.43 1.93 -33.50
N ALA A 192 -0.43 2.00 -34.49
CA ALA A 192 -0.06 2.34 -35.89
C ALA A 192 0.44 3.79 -36.01
N ARG A 193 -0.19 4.73 -35.29
CA ARG A 193 0.28 6.15 -35.28
C ARG A 193 1.66 6.25 -34.67
N LEU A 194 1.93 5.54 -33.57
CA LEU A 194 3.26 5.53 -32.96
C LEU A 194 4.29 4.90 -33.88
N ALA A 195 3.98 3.76 -34.49
CA ALA A 195 4.87 3.09 -35.44
C ALA A 195 5.18 3.99 -36.64
N LYS A 196 4.19 4.72 -37.19
CA LYS A 196 4.39 5.70 -38.27
C LYS A 196 5.30 6.83 -37.80
N ALA A 197 5.09 7.40 -36.63
CA ALA A 197 5.93 8.49 -36.13
C ALA A 197 7.40 8.07 -35.96
N ILE A 198 7.63 6.83 -35.49
CA ILE A 198 8.98 6.26 -35.38
C ILE A 198 9.62 6.07 -36.76
N ASN A 199 8.86 5.54 -37.71
CA ASN A 199 9.37 5.28 -39.07
C ASN A 199 9.65 6.55 -39.88
N ASP A 200 8.89 7.61 -39.63
CA ASP A 200 9.04 8.90 -40.34
C ASP A 200 10.16 9.77 -39.72
N ALA A 201 10.65 9.45 -38.54
CA ALA A 201 11.68 10.23 -37.88
C ALA A 201 13.08 9.89 -38.38
N GLU A 202 13.92 10.91 -38.57
CA GLU A 202 15.33 10.74 -38.95
C GLU A 202 16.16 10.11 -37.79
N THR A 203 15.83 10.47 -36.56
CA THR A 203 16.50 9.97 -35.37
C THR A 203 15.46 9.71 -34.26
N VAL A 204 15.65 8.63 -33.52
CA VAL A 204 14.78 8.26 -32.39
C VAL A 204 15.64 8.05 -31.17
N THR A 205 15.17 8.52 -30.02
CA THR A 205 15.74 8.19 -28.70
C THR A 205 14.64 7.60 -27.83
N LEU A 206 14.91 6.45 -27.21
CA LEU A 206 14.01 5.85 -26.22
C LEU A 206 14.37 6.38 -24.84
N PHE A 207 13.38 6.91 -24.12
CA PHE A 207 13.54 7.36 -22.74
C PHE A 207 12.61 6.56 -21.82
N CYS A 208 13.20 5.73 -20.96
CA CYS A 208 12.50 4.70 -20.18
C CYS A 208 12.27 5.15 -18.74
N GLY A 209 11.02 5.11 -18.29
CA GLY A 209 10.62 5.27 -16.89
C GLY A 209 10.30 3.92 -16.24
N GLU A 210 9.58 3.94 -15.12
CA GLU A 210 9.09 2.75 -14.41
C GLU A 210 8.19 1.85 -15.28
N GLY A 211 7.51 2.41 -16.27
CA GLY A 211 6.61 1.67 -17.17
C GLY A 211 7.28 0.51 -17.91
N VAL A 212 8.62 0.46 -17.97
CA VAL A 212 9.36 -0.64 -18.61
C VAL A 212 9.64 -1.82 -17.70
N LYS A 213 9.17 -1.79 -16.48
CA LYS A 213 9.33 -2.81 -15.43
C LYS A 213 8.94 -4.19 -15.99
N ASN A 214 8.82 -4.81 -16.72
CA ASN A 214 8.59 -6.16 -17.27
C ASN A 214 8.68 -6.17 -18.81
N SER A 215 9.30 -5.15 -19.39
CA SER A 215 9.38 -4.97 -20.84
C SER A 215 10.80 -4.67 -21.31
N ARG A 216 11.82 -4.99 -20.47
CA ARG A 216 13.22 -4.72 -20.78
C ARG A 216 13.63 -5.31 -22.14
N GLU A 217 13.33 -6.58 -22.37
CA GLU A 217 13.72 -7.29 -23.59
C GLU A 217 13.09 -6.65 -24.82
N GLN A 218 11.81 -6.31 -24.76
CA GLN A 218 11.08 -5.64 -25.84
C GLN A 218 11.64 -4.24 -26.15
N VAL A 219 12.03 -3.50 -25.10
CA VAL A 219 12.68 -2.18 -25.28
C VAL A 219 14.02 -2.34 -25.98
N LEU A 220 14.85 -3.31 -25.56
CA LEU A 220 16.16 -3.53 -26.18
C LEU A 220 16.04 -4.03 -27.62
N GLU A 221 15.11 -4.94 -27.90
CA GLU A 221 14.83 -5.39 -29.26
C GLU A 221 14.39 -4.24 -30.16
N LEU A 222 13.50 -3.37 -29.67
CA LEU A 222 13.08 -2.17 -30.41
C LEU A 222 14.25 -1.23 -30.63
N ALA A 223 15.05 -0.96 -29.60
CA ALA A 223 16.22 -0.08 -29.69
C ALA A 223 17.21 -0.56 -30.75
N GLU A 224 17.50 -1.86 -30.76
CA GLU A 224 18.37 -2.46 -31.76
C GLU A 224 17.81 -2.36 -33.17
N LYS A 225 16.51 -2.62 -33.33
CA LYS A 225 15.82 -2.58 -34.63
C LYS A 225 15.83 -1.20 -35.25
N ILE A 226 15.62 -0.15 -34.43
CA ILE A 226 15.56 1.24 -34.91
C ILE A 226 16.90 2.01 -34.74
N LYS A 227 17.94 1.33 -34.22
CA LYS A 227 19.27 1.91 -33.92
C LYS A 227 19.18 3.12 -32.98
N SER A 228 18.35 3.02 -31.97
CA SER A 228 18.06 4.08 -31.00
C SER A 228 18.92 3.96 -29.75
N PRO A 229 19.51 5.05 -29.25
CA PRO A 229 20.05 5.07 -27.91
C PRO A 229 18.91 4.96 -26.89
N VAL A 230 19.21 4.34 -25.74
CA VAL A 230 18.25 4.19 -24.63
C VAL A 230 18.75 4.97 -23.42
N GLY A 231 17.98 5.96 -23.01
CA GLY A 231 18.14 6.67 -21.75
C GLY A 231 17.07 6.25 -20.74
N HIS A 232 17.26 6.57 -19.48
CA HIS A 232 16.26 6.25 -18.45
C HIS A 232 16.10 7.37 -17.42
N ALA A 233 14.88 7.53 -16.92
CA ALA A 233 14.60 8.27 -15.69
C ALA A 233 15.09 7.50 -14.46
N PHE A 234 15.09 8.13 -13.29
CA PHE A 234 15.48 7.50 -12.05
C PHE A 234 14.70 6.20 -11.77
N GLY A 235 13.38 6.22 -11.96
CA GLY A 235 12.52 5.02 -11.80
C GLY A 235 12.74 3.93 -12.86
N GLY A 236 13.33 4.27 -14.03
CA GLY A 236 13.69 3.29 -15.06
C GLY A 236 15.03 2.61 -14.85
N LYS A 237 15.90 3.18 -13.99
CA LYS A 237 17.29 2.76 -13.82
C LYS A 237 17.46 1.27 -13.49
N MET A 238 16.64 0.74 -12.61
CA MET A 238 16.72 -0.67 -12.19
C MET A 238 16.23 -1.66 -13.26
N HIS A 239 15.54 -1.18 -14.27
CA HIS A 239 14.96 -2.00 -15.35
C HIS A 239 15.80 -1.97 -16.62
N ILE A 240 16.55 -0.89 -16.86
CA ILE A 240 17.47 -0.73 -18.01
C ILE A 240 18.90 -0.64 -17.47
N GLN A 241 19.76 -1.59 -17.81
CA GLN A 241 21.16 -1.65 -17.37
C GLN A 241 22.07 -0.90 -18.33
N TYR A 242 23.33 -0.64 -17.89
CA TYR A 242 24.30 0.21 -18.55
C TYR A 242 24.99 -0.39 -19.78
N ASP A 243 24.91 -1.69 -19.92
CA ASP A 243 25.64 -2.49 -20.91
C ASP A 243 24.87 -2.71 -22.21
N ASN A 244 24.20 -1.65 -22.65
CA ASN A 244 23.49 -1.63 -23.93
C ASN A 244 24.29 -0.92 -25.00
#